data_a253f58170b9ef7f44e2511be957805c
#
_entry.id   a253f58170b9ef7f44e2511be957805c
#
_cell.length_a   1.000
_cell.length_b   1.000
_cell.length_c   1.000
_cell.angle_alpha   90.00
_cell.angle_beta   90.00
_cell.angle_gamma   90.00
#
_symmetry.space_group_name_H-M   'P 1'
#
loop_
_entity.id
_entity.type
_entity.pdbx_description
1 polymer ?
#
loop_
_entity_poly.entity_id
_entity_poly.type
_entity_poly.pdbx_seq_one_letter_code
_entity_poly.pdbx_strand_id
1 'polypeptide(L)'
;KLRNLISYLIEGIEVALKTLIAYHHSAKFGSLGYLDPKNYNDKFDEEAFKENMDKYIRRNSKHPVIIHHNDKYDGKYPFWVMIEFYDFGDMSKLFSQLTTDLQKTIAKDLNQNYSNVASWLYCLTHLRNSCAHYSRLYNTKMIAIPKTPLNYPINLNKTIFSYVLVLKELTLNSDDWTDFRDKLKLLISEYGANIDISRLGFPSNWKSYL
;
A
#
# COMPACT_ATOMS: atom_id res chain seq x y z
N LYS A 1 -5.59 -4.81 19.24
CA LYS A 1 -4.53 -5.75 18.90
C LYS A 1 -4.50 -6.05 17.39
N LEU A 2 -5.57 -6.58 16.73
CA LEU A 2 -5.56 -6.91 15.30
C LEU A 2 -5.19 -5.72 14.39
N ARG A 3 -5.73 -4.53 14.66
CA ARG A 3 -5.37 -3.32 13.89
C ARG A 3 -3.88 -3.02 13.92
N ASN A 4 -3.24 -3.15 15.08
CA ASN A 4 -1.81 -2.87 15.22
C ASN A 4 -0.97 -3.86 14.41
N LEU A 5 -1.34 -5.14 14.39
CA LEU A 5 -0.67 -6.13 13.55
C LEU A 5 -0.80 -5.80 12.07
N ILE A 6 -2.02 -5.45 11.63
CA ILE A 6 -2.29 -5.05 10.24
C ILE A 6 -1.51 -3.79 9.87
N SER A 7 -1.53 -2.77 10.73
CA SER A 7 -0.83 -1.49 10.49
C SER A 7 0.66 -1.69 10.33
N TYR A 8 1.28 -2.55 11.14
CA TYR A 8 2.70 -2.86 11.06
C TYR A 8 3.10 -3.40 9.66
N LEU A 9 2.34 -4.36 9.11
CA LEU A 9 2.62 -4.85 7.76
C LEU A 9 2.36 -3.80 6.68
N ILE A 10 1.30 -3.00 6.84
CA ILE A 10 0.98 -1.93 5.87
C ILE A 10 2.09 -0.88 5.85
N GLU A 11 2.68 -0.52 6.98
CA GLU A 11 3.83 0.39 7.06
C GLU A 11 5.03 -0.16 6.29
N GLY A 12 5.37 -1.44 6.45
CA GLY A 12 6.43 -2.09 5.69
C GLY A 12 6.16 -2.10 4.19
N ILE A 13 4.92 -2.40 3.78
CA ILE A 13 4.50 -2.37 2.37
C ILE A 13 4.57 -0.93 1.82
N GLU A 14 4.18 0.07 2.61
CA GLU A 14 4.24 1.48 2.21
C GLU A 14 5.68 1.92 1.91
N VAL A 15 6.62 1.61 2.80
CA VAL A 15 8.04 1.93 2.62
C VAL A 15 8.60 1.24 1.38
N ALA A 16 8.32 -0.05 1.20
CA ALA A 16 8.78 -0.80 0.03
C ALA A 16 8.25 -0.20 -1.28
N LEU A 17 6.97 0.14 -1.33
CA LEU A 17 6.35 0.73 -2.52
C LEU A 17 6.89 2.12 -2.83
N LYS A 18 7.07 3.00 -1.85
CA LYS A 18 7.70 4.33 -2.03
C LYS A 18 9.07 4.16 -2.65
N THR A 19 9.87 3.25 -2.11
CA THR A 19 11.22 2.96 -2.60
C THR A 19 11.20 2.48 -4.05
N LEU A 20 10.38 1.47 -4.37
CA LEU A 20 10.30 0.89 -5.71
C LEU A 20 9.78 1.89 -6.75
N ILE A 21 8.74 2.66 -6.41
CA ILE A 21 8.18 3.68 -7.32
C ILE A 21 9.22 4.77 -7.58
N ALA A 22 9.83 5.34 -6.53
CA ALA A 22 10.84 6.39 -6.68
C ALA A 22 12.05 5.90 -7.48
N TYR A 23 12.54 4.70 -7.19
CA TYR A 23 13.69 4.10 -7.85
C TYR A 23 13.45 3.91 -9.36
N HIS A 24 12.42 3.14 -9.71
CA HIS A 24 12.16 2.80 -11.12
C HIS A 24 11.74 4.00 -11.95
N HIS A 25 10.95 4.91 -11.38
CA HIS A 25 10.55 6.13 -12.07
C HIS A 25 11.77 7.05 -12.32
N SER A 26 12.57 7.29 -11.28
CA SER A 26 13.75 8.17 -11.41
C SER A 26 14.85 7.55 -12.26
N ALA A 27 15.03 6.23 -12.23
CA ALA A 27 15.96 5.55 -13.13
C ALA A 27 15.58 5.70 -14.59
N LYS A 28 14.29 5.76 -14.90
CA LYS A 28 13.80 5.88 -16.27
C LYS A 28 13.72 7.33 -16.77
N PHE A 29 13.30 8.26 -15.92
CA PHE A 29 12.94 9.63 -16.32
C PHE A 29 13.76 10.73 -15.62
N GLY A 30 14.72 10.36 -14.78
CA GLY A 30 15.50 11.30 -13.97
C GLY A 30 14.78 11.72 -12.68
N SER A 31 15.53 12.41 -11.82
CA SER A 31 15.08 12.79 -10.48
C SER A 31 13.84 13.70 -10.45
N LEU A 32 13.65 14.53 -11.47
CA LEU A 32 12.52 15.45 -11.62
C LEU A 32 11.52 15.01 -12.71
N GLY A 33 11.73 13.84 -13.32
CA GLY A 33 10.86 13.33 -14.38
C GLY A 33 9.41 13.11 -13.95
N TYR A 34 9.16 13.00 -12.65
CA TYR A 34 7.80 12.88 -12.09
C TYR A 34 6.94 14.15 -12.27
N LEU A 35 7.56 15.28 -12.65
CA LEU A 35 6.87 16.54 -12.94
C LEU A 35 6.38 16.60 -14.39
N ASP A 36 6.82 15.71 -15.27
CA ASP A 36 6.40 15.69 -16.68
C ASP A 36 5.18 14.74 -16.85
N PRO A 37 3.99 15.25 -17.22
CA PRO A 37 2.79 14.44 -17.45
C PRO A 37 2.97 13.34 -18.48
N LYS A 38 3.89 13.49 -19.43
CA LYS A 38 4.19 12.49 -20.48
C LYS A 38 4.74 11.18 -19.93
N ASN A 39 5.22 11.16 -18.68
CA ASN A 39 5.78 10.00 -18.01
C ASN A 39 4.73 9.14 -17.33
N TYR A 40 3.45 9.43 -17.53
CA TYR A 40 2.30 8.74 -16.96
C TYR A 40 1.37 8.19 -18.04
N ASN A 41 0.34 7.48 -17.63
CA ASN A 41 -0.69 7.00 -18.53
C ASN A 41 -1.84 8.03 -18.69
N ASP A 42 -2.82 7.69 -19.50
CA ASP A 42 -3.99 8.52 -19.81
C ASP A 42 -4.94 8.83 -18.63
N LYS A 43 -4.74 8.17 -17.50
CA LYS A 43 -5.49 8.43 -16.25
C LYS A 43 -4.82 9.46 -15.36
N PHE A 44 -3.66 9.97 -15.75
CA PHE A 44 -2.93 10.94 -14.94
C PHE A 44 -3.67 12.25 -14.88
N ASP A 45 -3.97 12.67 -13.68
CA ASP A 45 -4.61 13.95 -13.37
C ASP A 45 -3.54 14.93 -12.89
N GLU A 46 -3.02 15.70 -13.84
CA GLU A 46 -1.92 16.65 -13.59
C GLU A 46 -2.31 17.72 -12.58
N GLU A 47 -3.54 18.22 -12.64
CA GLU A 47 -4.02 19.26 -11.74
C GLU A 47 -4.09 18.75 -10.31
N ALA A 48 -4.77 17.63 -10.10
CA ALA A 48 -4.85 16.99 -8.78
C ALA A 48 -3.47 16.57 -8.25
N PHE A 49 -2.54 16.18 -9.14
CA PHE A 49 -1.17 15.84 -8.74
C PHE A 49 -0.42 17.07 -8.23
N LYS A 50 -0.48 18.20 -8.95
CA LYS A 50 0.14 19.47 -8.53
C LYS A 50 -0.45 20.00 -7.23
N GLU A 51 -1.78 19.98 -7.10
CA GLU A 51 -2.46 20.39 -5.86
C GLU A 51 -2.02 19.57 -4.65
N ASN A 52 -1.91 18.25 -4.81
CA ASN A 52 -1.43 17.38 -3.74
C ASN A 52 0.04 17.67 -3.39
N MET A 53 0.90 17.83 -4.38
CA MET A 53 2.31 18.17 -4.17
C MET A 53 2.44 19.49 -3.39
N ASP A 54 1.74 20.54 -3.80
CA ASP A 54 1.74 21.84 -3.12
C ASP A 54 1.21 21.72 -1.69
N LYS A 55 0.17 20.92 -1.48
CA LYS A 55 -0.38 20.64 -0.15
C LYS A 55 0.66 19.96 0.74
N TYR A 56 1.40 18.97 0.24
CA TYR A 56 2.46 18.31 1.00
C TYR A 56 3.59 19.25 1.35
N ILE A 57 4.06 20.06 0.40
CA ILE A 57 5.11 21.06 0.63
C ILE A 57 4.65 22.07 1.71
N ARG A 58 3.44 22.62 1.59
CA ARG A 58 2.89 23.58 2.57
C ARG A 58 2.77 22.98 3.96
N ARG A 59 2.24 21.74 4.08
CA ARG A 59 2.07 21.05 5.36
C ARG A 59 3.40 20.77 6.06
N ASN A 60 4.43 20.50 5.27
CA ASN A 60 5.76 20.13 5.75
C ASN A 60 6.78 21.28 5.60
N SER A 61 6.33 22.53 5.48
CA SER A 61 7.20 23.70 5.26
C SER A 61 8.30 23.90 6.31
N LYS A 62 8.10 23.39 7.52
CA LYS A 62 9.10 23.39 8.60
C LYS A 62 9.97 22.13 8.65
N HIS A 63 9.75 21.16 7.77
CA HIS A 63 10.54 19.94 7.74
C HIS A 63 11.95 20.25 7.20
N PRO A 64 13.04 19.77 7.85
CA PRO A 64 14.41 20.11 7.45
C PRO A 64 14.72 19.84 5.98
N VAL A 65 14.19 18.75 5.42
CA VAL A 65 14.39 18.40 4.01
C VAL A 65 13.71 19.41 3.08
N ILE A 66 12.52 19.91 3.40
CA ILE A 66 11.82 20.93 2.60
C ILE A 66 12.60 22.25 2.65
N ILE A 67 13.00 22.69 3.84
CA ILE A 67 13.83 23.89 4.01
C ILE A 67 15.12 23.78 3.19
N HIS A 68 15.83 22.66 3.31
CA HIS A 68 17.06 22.42 2.59
C HIS A 68 16.91 22.52 1.07
N HIS A 69 15.83 21.92 0.50
CA HIS A 69 15.60 21.97 -0.94
C HIS A 69 15.17 23.36 -1.41
N ASN A 70 14.43 24.11 -0.59
CA ASN A 70 14.11 25.50 -0.90
C ASN A 70 15.36 26.36 -0.95
N ASP A 71 16.24 26.24 0.04
CA ASP A 71 17.42 27.09 0.19
C ASP A 71 18.56 26.76 -0.81
N LYS A 72 18.70 25.48 -1.17
CA LYS A 72 19.85 24.99 -1.95
C LYS A 72 19.51 24.61 -3.39
N TYR A 73 18.25 24.29 -3.70
CA TYR A 73 17.83 23.73 -4.97
C TYR A 73 16.62 24.44 -5.57
N ASP A 74 16.37 25.69 -5.21
CA ASP A 74 15.27 26.52 -5.71
C ASP A 74 13.89 25.83 -5.64
N GLY A 75 13.63 25.08 -4.55
CA GLY A 75 12.38 24.34 -4.38
C GLY A 75 12.23 23.14 -5.32
N LYS A 76 13.32 22.64 -5.90
CA LYS A 76 13.31 21.41 -6.70
C LYS A 76 13.51 20.20 -5.79
N TYR A 77 12.54 19.31 -5.75
CA TYR A 77 12.57 18.11 -4.94
C TYR A 77 12.74 16.89 -5.82
N PRO A 78 13.81 16.08 -5.66
CA PRO A 78 13.90 14.78 -6.32
C PRO A 78 12.70 13.89 -5.94
N PHE A 79 12.29 13.00 -6.85
CA PHE A 79 11.10 12.17 -6.60
C PHE A 79 11.19 11.33 -5.33
N TRP A 80 12.36 10.79 -5.01
CA TRP A 80 12.58 10.04 -3.76
C TRP A 80 12.43 10.89 -2.49
N VAL A 81 12.52 12.22 -2.60
CA VAL A 81 12.21 13.14 -1.50
C VAL A 81 10.71 13.42 -1.44
N MET A 82 10.08 13.70 -2.59
CA MET A 82 8.65 14.02 -2.61
C MET A 82 7.77 12.87 -2.20
N ILE A 83 8.08 11.65 -2.63
CA ILE A 83 7.24 10.47 -2.36
C ILE A 83 7.17 10.12 -0.86
N GLU A 84 8.15 10.54 -0.05
CA GLU A 84 8.13 10.33 1.40
C GLU A 84 6.94 11.02 2.08
N PHE A 85 6.48 12.12 1.52
CA PHE A 85 5.33 12.87 2.05
C PHE A 85 3.97 12.34 1.59
N TYR A 86 3.94 11.40 0.63
CA TYR A 86 2.70 10.82 0.13
C TYR A 86 2.09 9.88 1.16
N ASP A 87 0.77 9.98 1.33
CA ASP A 87 0.05 8.95 2.08
C ASP A 87 -0.20 7.69 1.22
N PHE A 88 -0.64 6.61 1.86
CA PHE A 88 -0.86 5.33 1.20
C PHE A 88 -1.90 5.42 0.07
N GLY A 89 -2.92 6.27 0.24
CA GLY A 89 -3.97 6.46 -0.76
C GLY A 89 -3.45 7.15 -2.01
N ASP A 90 -2.69 8.24 -1.82
CA ASP A 90 -2.08 8.97 -2.94
C ASP A 90 -1.04 8.11 -3.67
N MET A 91 -0.29 7.29 -2.94
CA MET A 91 0.65 6.34 -3.53
C MET A 91 -0.06 5.25 -4.34
N SER A 92 -1.18 4.73 -3.85
CA SER A 92 -2.03 3.77 -4.59
C SER A 92 -2.57 4.39 -5.88
N LYS A 93 -3.03 5.64 -5.83
CA LYS A 93 -3.49 6.41 -6.99
C LYS A 93 -2.34 6.61 -7.98
N LEU A 94 -1.19 7.06 -7.48
CA LEU A 94 0.01 7.27 -8.29
C LEU A 94 0.43 6.00 -9.03
N PHE A 95 0.51 4.85 -8.32
CA PHE A 95 0.84 3.57 -8.96
C PHE A 95 -0.10 3.27 -10.14
N SER A 96 -1.40 3.51 -10.01
CA SER A 96 -2.38 3.28 -11.06
C SER A 96 -2.22 4.22 -12.26
N GLN A 97 -1.57 5.36 -12.06
CA GLN A 97 -1.32 6.40 -13.09
C GLN A 97 0.06 6.26 -13.75
N LEU A 98 0.98 5.44 -13.23
CA LEU A 98 2.23 5.13 -13.89
C LEU A 98 1.97 4.46 -15.24
N THR A 99 2.91 4.59 -16.19
CA THR A 99 2.86 3.82 -17.44
C THR A 99 2.76 2.32 -17.14
N THR A 100 2.06 1.58 -18.00
CA THR A 100 1.90 0.12 -17.84
C THR A 100 3.25 -0.61 -17.72
N ASP A 101 4.26 -0.12 -18.37
CA ASP A 101 5.62 -0.66 -18.35
C ASP A 101 6.27 -0.49 -16.96
N LEU A 102 6.15 0.70 -16.35
CA LEU A 102 6.61 0.93 -14.98
C LEU A 102 5.82 0.11 -13.97
N GLN A 103 4.49 0.04 -14.11
CA GLN A 103 3.66 -0.81 -13.25
C GLN A 103 4.11 -2.27 -13.29
N LYS A 104 4.42 -2.80 -14.49
CA LYS A 104 4.93 -4.16 -14.66
C LYS A 104 6.31 -4.35 -14.02
N THR A 105 7.20 -3.38 -14.19
CA THR A 105 8.55 -3.43 -13.61
C THR A 105 8.49 -3.46 -12.09
N ILE A 106 7.73 -2.57 -11.47
CA ILE A 106 7.54 -2.52 -10.01
C ILE A 106 6.87 -3.80 -9.50
N ALA A 107 5.81 -4.26 -10.19
CA ALA A 107 5.10 -5.47 -9.79
C ALA A 107 5.98 -6.73 -9.90
N LYS A 108 6.94 -6.76 -10.81
CA LYS A 108 7.93 -7.85 -10.92
C LYS A 108 8.80 -7.94 -9.67
N ASP A 109 9.23 -6.81 -9.11
CA ASP A 109 10.02 -6.81 -7.88
C ASP A 109 9.20 -7.25 -6.65
N LEU A 110 7.86 -7.10 -6.74
CA LEU A 110 6.92 -7.66 -5.78
C LEU A 110 6.54 -9.12 -6.06
N ASN A 111 7.11 -9.76 -7.09
CA ASN A 111 6.73 -11.09 -7.59
C ASN A 111 5.23 -11.22 -7.93
N GLN A 112 4.60 -10.12 -8.39
CA GLN A 112 3.17 -10.04 -8.61
C GLN A 112 2.82 -9.55 -10.02
N ASN A 113 1.56 -9.76 -10.43
CA ASN A 113 1.02 -9.13 -11.62
C ASN A 113 0.60 -7.68 -11.30
N TYR A 114 0.97 -6.74 -12.16
CA TYR A 114 0.69 -5.31 -11.95
C TYR A 114 -0.79 -4.99 -11.74
N SER A 115 -1.71 -5.72 -12.39
CA SER A 115 -3.14 -5.50 -12.25
C SER A 115 -3.67 -5.99 -10.88
N ASN A 116 -3.01 -7.02 -10.30
CA ASN A 116 -3.30 -7.45 -8.94
C ASN A 116 -2.78 -6.40 -7.95
N VAL A 117 -1.53 -5.95 -8.12
CA VAL A 117 -0.94 -4.90 -7.27
C VAL A 117 -1.82 -3.66 -7.25
N ALA A 118 -2.24 -3.14 -8.41
CA ALA A 118 -3.12 -1.96 -8.47
C ALA A 118 -4.42 -2.16 -7.68
N SER A 119 -5.09 -3.32 -7.86
CA SER A 119 -6.31 -3.67 -7.12
C SER A 119 -6.05 -3.78 -5.61
N TRP A 120 -4.95 -4.40 -5.23
CA TRP A 120 -4.61 -4.66 -3.83
C TRP A 120 -4.24 -3.39 -3.08
N LEU A 121 -3.48 -2.48 -3.71
CA LEU A 121 -3.16 -1.18 -3.12
C LEU A 121 -4.43 -0.35 -2.85
N TYR A 122 -5.36 -0.33 -3.80
CA TYR A 122 -6.66 0.30 -3.59
C TYR A 122 -7.41 -0.31 -2.40
N CYS A 123 -7.46 -1.64 -2.30
CA CYS A 123 -8.07 -2.34 -1.18
C CYS A 123 -7.36 -2.01 0.15
N LEU A 124 -6.03 -2.07 0.18
CA LEU A 124 -5.25 -1.80 1.39
C LEU A 124 -5.37 -0.34 1.86
N THR A 125 -5.62 0.63 0.95
CA THR A 125 -5.96 2.01 1.33
C THR A 125 -7.17 2.04 2.26
N HIS A 126 -8.23 1.31 1.94
CA HIS A 126 -9.42 1.24 2.79
C HIS A 126 -9.16 0.52 4.12
N LEU A 127 -8.38 -0.57 4.11
CA LEU A 127 -8.00 -1.27 5.33
C LEU A 127 -7.15 -0.39 6.24
N ARG A 128 -6.13 0.26 5.68
CA ARG A 128 -5.26 1.22 6.39
C ARG A 128 -6.07 2.33 7.06
N ASN A 129 -6.99 2.94 6.31
CA ASN A 129 -7.84 3.99 6.82
C ASN A 129 -8.78 3.48 7.94
N SER A 130 -9.33 2.27 7.78
CA SER A 130 -10.13 1.63 8.83
C SER A 130 -9.31 1.36 10.10
N CYS A 131 -8.04 0.99 9.97
CA CYS A 131 -7.16 0.81 11.12
C CYS A 131 -6.80 2.15 11.78
N ALA A 132 -6.40 3.14 10.99
CA ALA A 132 -5.97 4.46 11.47
C ALA A 132 -7.11 5.24 12.18
N HIS A 133 -8.34 5.12 11.68
CA HIS A 133 -9.52 5.77 12.26
C HIS A 133 -10.26 4.91 13.29
N TYR A 134 -9.65 3.82 13.78
CA TYR A 134 -10.23 2.92 14.78
C TYR A 134 -11.61 2.36 14.37
N SER A 135 -11.90 2.27 13.07
CA SER A 135 -13.14 1.71 12.57
C SER A 135 -13.29 0.24 12.94
N ARG A 136 -14.52 -0.23 13.06
CA ARG A 136 -14.83 -1.62 13.37
C ARG A 136 -14.35 -2.53 12.22
N LEU A 137 -13.56 -3.56 12.53
CA LEU A 137 -13.15 -4.60 11.59
C LEU A 137 -13.99 -5.88 11.73
N TYR A 138 -14.39 -6.22 12.96
CA TYR A 138 -15.14 -7.43 13.25
C TYR A 138 -16.57 -7.36 12.71
N ASN A 139 -17.00 -8.40 12.00
CA ASN A 139 -18.32 -8.51 11.37
C ASN A 139 -18.61 -7.31 10.43
N THR A 140 -17.63 -6.87 9.67
CA THR A 140 -17.72 -5.77 8.72
C THR A 140 -17.27 -6.25 7.34
N LYS A 141 -17.99 -5.86 6.30
CA LYS A 141 -17.56 -6.06 4.92
C LYS A 141 -16.73 -4.87 4.47
N MET A 142 -15.59 -5.14 3.87
CA MET A 142 -14.74 -4.12 3.27
C MET A 142 -15.39 -3.54 2.00
N ILE A 143 -14.95 -2.34 1.60
CA ILE A 143 -15.55 -1.61 0.48
C ILE A 143 -15.28 -2.33 -0.85
N ALA A 144 -14.04 -2.75 -1.09
CA ALA A 144 -13.60 -3.33 -2.35
C ALA A 144 -13.35 -4.83 -2.25
N ILE A 145 -13.35 -5.51 -3.39
CA ILE A 145 -12.94 -6.91 -3.53
C ILE A 145 -11.53 -6.90 -4.14
N PRO A 146 -10.51 -7.47 -3.46
CA PRO A 146 -9.20 -7.63 -4.05
C PRO A 146 -9.28 -8.56 -5.27
N LYS A 147 -8.58 -8.22 -6.34
CA LYS A 147 -8.48 -9.09 -7.51
C LYS A 147 -7.86 -10.42 -7.12
N THR A 148 -8.53 -11.51 -7.44
CA THR A 148 -8.02 -12.86 -7.21
C THR A 148 -7.03 -13.22 -8.33
N PRO A 149 -5.78 -13.62 -8.01
CA PRO A 149 -4.85 -14.11 -9.01
C PRO A 149 -5.35 -15.39 -9.69
N LEU A 150 -4.87 -15.64 -10.91
CA LEU A 150 -5.15 -16.90 -11.59
C LEU A 150 -4.58 -18.07 -10.76
N ASN A 151 -5.38 -19.14 -10.61
CA ASN A 151 -5.02 -20.34 -9.81
C ASN A 151 -4.77 -20.05 -8.31
N TYR A 152 -5.25 -18.93 -7.79
CA TYR A 152 -5.16 -18.68 -6.35
C TYR A 152 -6.06 -19.66 -5.57
N PRO A 153 -5.60 -20.18 -4.43
CA PRO A 153 -6.26 -21.31 -3.75
C PRO A 153 -7.65 -20.98 -3.18
N ILE A 154 -8.01 -19.70 -3.13
CA ILE A 154 -9.30 -19.22 -2.64
C ILE A 154 -9.73 -17.95 -3.40
N ASN A 155 -11.03 -17.79 -3.65
CA ASN A 155 -11.55 -16.55 -4.20
C ASN A 155 -11.54 -15.44 -3.14
N LEU A 156 -10.83 -14.35 -3.42
CA LEU A 156 -10.81 -13.18 -2.56
C LEU A 156 -12.16 -12.46 -2.57
N ASN A 157 -12.54 -11.91 -1.44
CA ASN A 157 -13.84 -11.26 -1.24
C ASN A 157 -13.71 -10.05 -0.27
N LYS A 158 -14.85 -9.49 0.16
CA LYS A 158 -14.90 -8.32 1.04
C LYS A 158 -14.65 -8.63 2.54
N THR A 159 -13.87 -9.63 2.88
CA THR A 159 -13.60 -10.00 4.27
C THR A 159 -12.19 -9.63 4.70
N ILE A 160 -11.99 -9.45 5.99
CA ILE A 160 -10.65 -9.19 6.56
C ILE A 160 -9.66 -10.30 6.22
N PHE A 161 -10.11 -11.55 6.17
CA PHE A 161 -9.24 -12.67 5.80
C PHE A 161 -8.67 -12.51 4.38
N SER A 162 -9.49 -12.10 3.41
CA SER A 162 -9.00 -11.83 2.04
C SER A 162 -7.95 -10.71 2.02
N TYR A 163 -8.10 -9.70 2.85
CA TYR A 163 -7.11 -8.63 2.98
C TYR A 163 -5.83 -9.08 3.70
N VAL A 164 -5.94 -10.01 4.65
CA VAL A 164 -4.76 -10.65 5.27
C VAL A 164 -3.96 -11.43 4.22
N LEU A 165 -4.64 -12.12 3.30
CA LEU A 165 -3.96 -12.80 2.19
C LEU A 165 -3.28 -11.82 1.24
N VAL A 166 -3.88 -10.66 0.97
CA VAL A 166 -3.25 -9.59 0.19
C VAL A 166 -2.00 -9.04 0.90
N LEU A 167 -2.06 -8.84 2.21
CA LEU A 167 -0.88 -8.45 2.99
C LEU A 167 0.25 -9.47 2.86
N LYS A 168 -0.07 -10.77 2.91
CA LYS A 168 0.90 -11.86 2.67
C LYS A 168 1.61 -11.70 1.33
N GLU A 169 0.85 -11.47 0.27
CA GLU A 169 1.37 -11.38 -1.09
C GLU A 169 2.25 -10.13 -1.34
N LEU A 170 2.05 -9.06 -0.58
CA LEU A 170 2.78 -7.79 -0.74
C LEU A 170 3.89 -7.58 0.30
N THR A 171 3.97 -8.41 1.33
CA THR A 171 5.04 -8.33 2.33
C THR A 171 6.31 -8.96 1.77
N LEU A 172 7.33 -8.16 1.49
CA LEU A 172 8.61 -8.62 0.93
C LEU A 172 9.49 -9.33 1.94
N ASN A 173 9.45 -8.88 3.20
CA ASN A 173 10.25 -9.48 4.26
C ASN A 173 9.54 -10.71 4.84
N SER A 174 10.13 -11.89 4.68
CA SER A 174 9.61 -13.16 5.19
C SER A 174 9.50 -13.20 6.72
N ASP A 175 10.38 -12.49 7.43
CA ASP A 175 10.39 -12.46 8.89
C ASP A 175 9.23 -11.62 9.42
N ASP A 176 8.91 -10.49 8.78
CA ASP A 176 7.75 -9.65 9.11
C ASP A 176 6.44 -10.43 8.90
N TRP A 177 6.35 -11.19 7.80
CA TRP A 177 5.19 -12.04 7.58
C TRP A 177 5.08 -13.15 8.62
N THR A 178 6.19 -13.80 8.96
CA THR A 178 6.23 -14.90 9.94
C THR A 178 5.83 -14.39 11.32
N ASP A 179 6.35 -13.24 11.76
CA ASP A 179 6.00 -12.60 13.02
C ASP A 179 4.50 -12.22 13.06
N PHE A 180 4.01 -11.60 12.00
CA PHE A 180 2.58 -11.28 11.88
C PHE A 180 1.71 -12.52 11.97
N ARG A 181 2.02 -13.56 11.20
CA ARG A 181 1.27 -14.83 11.16
C ARG A 181 1.18 -15.46 12.54
N ASP A 182 2.30 -15.53 13.26
CA ASP A 182 2.36 -16.19 14.55
C ASP A 182 1.65 -15.35 15.64
N LYS A 183 1.79 -14.04 15.61
CA LYS A 183 1.01 -13.12 16.46
C LYS A 183 -0.49 -13.17 16.16
N LEU A 184 -0.88 -13.31 14.89
CA LEU A 184 -2.29 -13.49 14.51
C LEU A 184 -2.86 -14.80 15.05
N LYS A 185 -2.11 -15.92 14.97
CA LYS A 185 -2.52 -17.21 15.56
C LYS A 185 -2.70 -17.11 17.06
N LEU A 186 -1.75 -16.47 17.76
CA LEU A 186 -1.85 -16.24 19.20
C LEU A 186 -3.07 -15.37 19.55
N LEU A 187 -3.28 -14.29 18.81
CA LEU A 187 -4.43 -13.41 19.03
C LEU A 187 -5.76 -14.15 18.84
N ILE A 188 -5.89 -14.98 17.81
CA ILE A 188 -7.10 -15.77 17.57
C ILE A 188 -7.28 -16.83 18.67
N SER A 189 -6.20 -17.44 19.16
CA SER A 189 -6.26 -18.39 20.27
C SER A 189 -6.70 -17.72 21.57
N GLU A 190 -6.17 -16.53 21.87
CA GLU A 190 -6.51 -15.75 23.10
C GLU A 190 -8.00 -15.39 23.17
N TYR A 191 -8.60 -15.06 22.03
CA TYR A 191 -9.98 -14.60 21.96
C TYR A 191 -10.97 -15.64 21.40
N GLY A 192 -10.49 -16.82 21.01
CA GLY A 192 -11.28 -17.83 20.28
C GLY A 192 -12.55 -18.30 20.99
N ALA A 193 -12.58 -18.25 22.33
CA ALA A 193 -13.80 -18.54 23.10
C ALA A 193 -14.86 -17.42 23.03
N ASN A 194 -14.45 -16.19 22.67
CA ASN A 194 -15.31 -15.00 22.77
C ASN A 194 -15.66 -14.42 21.37
N ILE A 195 -15.02 -14.88 20.30
CA ILE A 195 -15.22 -14.38 18.94
C ILE A 195 -15.45 -15.53 17.96
N ASP A 196 -16.36 -15.30 17.03
CA ASP A 196 -16.53 -16.13 15.84
C ASP A 196 -15.67 -15.57 14.72
N ILE A 197 -14.52 -16.20 14.45
CA ILE A 197 -13.58 -15.75 13.42
C ILE A 197 -14.15 -15.85 11.99
N SER A 198 -15.19 -16.65 11.78
CA SER A 198 -15.90 -16.72 10.49
C SER A 198 -16.49 -15.36 10.09
N ARG A 199 -16.84 -14.52 11.07
CA ARG A 199 -17.31 -13.15 10.87
C ARG A 199 -16.24 -12.18 10.38
N LEU A 200 -14.96 -12.58 10.42
CA LEU A 200 -13.83 -11.90 9.75
C LEU A 200 -13.50 -12.55 8.41
N GLY A 201 -14.22 -13.63 8.05
CA GLY A 201 -14.06 -14.38 6.80
C GLY A 201 -13.02 -15.51 6.85
N PHE A 202 -12.54 -15.86 8.04
CA PHE A 202 -11.60 -16.98 8.19
C PHE A 202 -12.34 -18.32 8.00
N PRO A 203 -11.95 -19.14 6.99
CA PRO A 203 -12.50 -20.48 6.84
C PRO A 203 -11.96 -21.41 7.93
N SER A 204 -12.57 -22.58 8.13
CA SER A 204 -12.17 -23.54 9.18
C SER A 204 -10.71 -23.97 9.04
N ASN A 205 -10.21 -24.08 7.82
CA ASN A 205 -8.83 -24.45 7.49
C ASN A 205 -7.90 -23.24 7.22
N TRP A 206 -8.24 -22.05 7.73
CA TRP A 206 -7.54 -20.78 7.44
C TRP A 206 -6.01 -20.85 7.63
N LYS A 207 -5.54 -21.69 8.57
CA LYS A 207 -4.11 -21.83 8.86
C LYS A 207 -3.31 -22.37 7.66
N SER A 208 -3.95 -23.13 6.77
CA SER A 208 -3.30 -23.67 5.57
C SER A 208 -3.02 -22.62 4.48
N TYR A 209 -3.63 -21.45 4.58
CA TYR A 209 -3.43 -20.35 3.63
C TYR A 209 -2.36 -19.35 4.09
N LEU A 210 -1.95 -19.37 5.36
CA LEU A 210 -0.94 -18.49 5.94
C LEU A 210 0.47 -19.14 5.91
#